data_30581e3c3666bfac890cce7ee1e46389
#
_entry.id   30581e3c3666bfac890cce7ee1e46389
#
_cell.length_a   1.000
_cell.length_b   1.000
_cell.length_c   1.000
_cell.angle_alpha   90.00
_cell.angle_beta   90.00
_cell.angle_gamma   90.00
#
_symmetry.space_group_name_H-M   'P 1'
#
loop_
_entity.id
_entity.type
_entity.pdbx_description
1 polymer ?
#
loop_
_entity_poly.entity_id
_entity_poly.type
_entity_poly.pdbx_seq_one_letter_code
_entity_poly.pdbx_strand_id
1 'polypeptide(L)'
;MLGKTIGKWLPMMAAGLIFLSGCAPVVKENGKTMPRIDGEAKIEWNRGKYPLAVETLNSHGEKERQVFYSPPKRVVAVWQNSIETLLALGVGDRIIAGMGVPDGKYIREEYRADYEAIPYKSLENLDTETIMMMRPDFIAGWSSTFTDKVLRSTEFWNERGVHTYISQNSDPANRNRTIENEYDDILNMGKIFDREEKAESLVKE
;
A
#
# COMPACT_ATOMS: atom_id res chain seq x y z
N MET A 1 -10.39 -26.17 81.86
CA MET A 1 -9.09 -26.85 81.78
C MET A 1 -8.40 -26.25 80.57
N LEU A 2 -7.53 -25.34 80.81
CA LEU A 2 -6.05 -25.44 80.68
C LEU A 2 -5.66 -25.98 79.31
N GLY A 3 -4.98 -25.27 78.50
CA GLY A 3 -3.61 -24.84 78.50
C GLY A 3 -3.13 -24.15 77.28
N LYS A 4 -2.46 -23.12 77.56
CA LYS A 4 -1.12 -22.68 77.18
C LYS A 4 -0.82 -22.34 75.70
N THR A 5 -0.70 -21.04 75.57
CA THR A 5 0.15 -20.23 74.69
C THR A 5 1.55 -20.83 74.41
N ILE A 6 2.04 -20.72 73.18
CA ILE A 6 3.45 -20.45 72.88
C ILE A 6 3.51 -19.62 71.59
N GLY A 7 4.03 -18.43 71.71
CA GLY A 7 4.35 -17.56 70.59
C GLY A 7 5.59 -18.05 69.82
N LYS A 8 5.61 -17.76 68.52
CA LYS A 8 6.87 -17.77 67.78
C LYS A 8 6.90 -16.59 66.80
N TRP A 9 7.91 -15.87 66.96
CA TRP A 9 8.32 -14.73 66.19
C TRP A 9 8.40 -15.03 64.69
N LEU A 10 7.86 -14.12 63.87
CA LEU A 10 8.13 -14.08 62.45
C LEU A 10 9.19 -12.99 62.19
N PRO A 11 10.23 -13.29 61.40
CA PRO A 11 11.09 -12.25 60.89
C PRO A 11 10.44 -11.59 59.67
N MET A 12 10.51 -10.30 59.64
CA MET A 12 10.12 -9.38 58.60
C MET A 12 11.01 -9.62 57.38
N MET A 13 10.48 -10.28 56.35
CA MET A 13 11.12 -10.39 55.03
C MET A 13 10.73 -9.14 54.22
N ALA A 14 11.70 -8.30 53.95
CA ALA A 14 11.59 -7.22 52.99
C ALA A 14 11.37 -7.79 51.60
N ALA A 15 10.19 -7.59 51.06
CA ALA A 15 9.89 -7.90 49.64
C ALA A 15 10.58 -6.86 48.76
N GLY A 16 11.73 -7.22 48.22
CA GLY A 16 12.35 -6.46 47.14
C GLY A 16 11.49 -6.51 45.92
N LEU A 17 10.98 -5.36 45.49
CA LEU A 17 10.38 -5.18 44.19
C LEU A 17 11.45 -5.37 43.10
N ILE A 18 11.51 -6.55 42.52
CA ILE A 18 12.28 -6.78 41.29
C ILE A 18 11.47 -6.15 40.18
N PHE A 19 11.86 -4.97 39.73
CA PHE A 19 11.43 -4.47 38.41
C PHE A 19 12.03 -5.38 37.33
N LEU A 20 11.27 -6.31 36.88
CA LEU A 20 11.55 -7.01 35.64
C LEU A 20 11.34 -6.02 34.48
N SER A 21 12.40 -5.35 34.09
CA SER A 21 12.49 -4.69 32.77
C SER A 21 12.27 -5.77 31.73
N GLY A 22 11.04 -5.92 31.29
CA GLY A 22 10.68 -6.77 30.17
C GLY A 22 11.32 -6.24 28.90
N CYS A 23 12.52 -6.69 28.56
CA CYS A 23 13.02 -6.63 27.19
C CYS A 23 12.13 -7.53 26.33
N ALA A 24 11.17 -6.92 25.64
CA ALA A 24 10.48 -7.63 24.57
C ALA A 24 11.48 -7.95 23.45
N PRO A 25 11.39 -9.12 22.82
CA PRO A 25 12.32 -9.50 21.76
C PRO A 25 12.22 -8.54 20.59
N VAL A 26 13.35 -7.98 20.18
CA VAL A 26 13.49 -7.22 18.94
C VAL A 26 13.57 -8.23 17.82
N VAL A 27 12.53 -8.26 16.99
CA VAL A 27 12.55 -9.05 15.75
C VAL A 27 13.46 -8.34 14.76
N LYS A 28 14.58 -8.96 14.40
CA LYS A 28 15.48 -8.48 13.35
C LYS A 28 15.21 -9.28 12.10
N GLU A 29 14.72 -8.62 11.07
CA GLU A 29 14.68 -9.16 9.73
C GLU A 29 15.58 -8.30 8.83
N ASN A 30 16.53 -8.94 8.16
CA ASN A 30 17.48 -8.31 7.22
C ASN A 30 18.32 -7.14 7.79
N GLY A 31 18.69 -7.19 9.07
CA GLY A 31 19.60 -6.21 9.67
C GLY A 31 19.01 -4.82 9.94
N LYS A 32 17.72 -4.63 9.72
CA LYS A 32 17.01 -3.38 10.03
C LYS A 32 16.08 -3.59 11.23
N THR A 33 16.17 -2.69 12.20
CA THR A 33 15.28 -2.68 13.37
C THR A 33 13.94 -2.10 12.94
N MET A 34 12.86 -2.89 13.03
CA MET A 34 11.52 -2.38 12.82
C MET A 34 11.07 -1.53 14.01
N PRO A 35 10.51 -0.33 13.80
CA PRO A 35 9.96 0.47 14.89
C PRO A 35 8.66 -0.16 15.40
N ARG A 36 8.50 -0.17 16.73
CA ARG A 36 7.27 -0.57 17.40
C ARG A 36 6.18 0.45 17.10
N ILE A 37 5.03 0.00 16.64
CA ILE A 37 3.84 0.85 16.47
C ILE A 37 3.07 0.81 17.80
N ASP A 38 3.51 1.62 18.76
CA ASP A 38 2.69 1.94 19.94
C ASP A 38 1.91 3.21 19.60
N GLY A 39 0.58 3.20 19.81
CA GLY A 39 -0.31 4.29 19.43
C GLY A 39 0.23 5.65 19.88
N GLU A 40 0.23 6.63 18.97
CA GLU A 40 0.69 8.02 19.10
C GLU A 40 2.22 8.30 19.08
N ALA A 41 3.09 7.35 18.83
CA ALA A 41 4.48 7.68 18.56
C ALA A 41 4.60 8.45 17.24
N LYS A 42 5.06 9.70 17.28
CA LYS A 42 5.56 10.42 16.11
C LYS A 42 6.67 9.57 15.52
N ILE A 43 6.38 8.94 14.37
CA ILE A 43 7.38 8.19 13.63
C ILE A 43 8.34 9.22 13.04
N GLU A 44 9.51 9.42 13.65
CA GLU A 44 10.60 10.19 13.05
C GLU A 44 11.20 9.36 11.91
N TRP A 45 10.78 9.68 10.70
CA TRP A 45 11.30 9.11 9.47
C TRP A 45 12.68 9.71 9.16
N ASN A 46 13.73 9.07 9.65
CA ASN A 46 15.08 9.56 9.42
C ASN A 46 15.81 8.72 8.37
N ARG A 47 16.07 9.33 7.20
CA ARG A 47 16.99 8.94 6.13
C ARG A 47 16.58 7.86 5.12
N GLY A 48 15.33 7.68 4.86
CA GLY A 48 14.85 6.92 3.70
C GLY A 48 13.44 7.40 3.38
N LYS A 49 13.11 7.49 2.11
CA LYS A 49 11.81 7.87 1.63
C LYS A 49 10.68 6.95 2.16
N TYR A 50 11.02 5.72 2.46
CA TYR A 50 10.11 4.72 3.04
C TYR A 50 10.45 4.45 4.51
N PRO A 51 9.43 4.16 5.31
CA PRO A 51 8.01 4.00 4.94
C PRO A 51 7.35 5.33 4.60
N LEU A 52 6.51 5.30 3.56
CA LEU A 52 5.76 6.43 3.05
C LEU A 52 4.27 6.23 3.32
N ALA A 53 3.60 7.22 3.92
CA ALA A 53 2.15 7.22 4.04
C ALA A 53 1.51 8.05 2.92
N VAL A 54 0.56 7.45 2.21
CA VAL A 54 -0.21 8.12 1.16
C VAL A 54 -1.69 7.99 1.46
N GLU A 55 -2.44 9.06 1.27
CA GLU A 55 -3.89 9.05 1.31
C GLU A 55 -4.42 8.60 -0.06
N THR A 56 -5.23 7.56 -0.08
CA THR A 56 -5.86 6.98 -1.26
C THR A 56 -7.37 6.91 -1.05
N LEU A 57 -8.12 6.46 -2.05
CA LEU A 57 -9.54 6.18 -1.92
C LEU A 57 -9.76 4.68 -1.68
N ASN A 58 -10.74 4.34 -0.81
CA ASN A 58 -11.26 3.00 -0.69
C ASN A 58 -12.45 2.75 -1.63
N SER A 59 -12.97 1.53 -1.66
CA SER A 59 -14.09 1.12 -2.52
C SER A 59 -15.40 1.87 -2.24
N HIS A 60 -15.50 2.55 -1.09
CA HIS A 60 -16.66 3.34 -0.69
C HIS A 60 -16.51 4.83 -1.06
N GLY A 61 -15.39 5.22 -1.69
CA GLY A 61 -15.06 6.61 -2.01
C GLY A 61 -14.57 7.41 -0.79
N GLU A 62 -14.18 6.74 0.27
CA GLU A 62 -13.65 7.37 1.47
C GLU A 62 -12.11 7.42 1.41
N LYS A 63 -11.54 8.43 2.06
CA LYS A 63 -10.10 8.55 2.18
C LYS A 63 -9.55 7.51 3.14
N GLU A 64 -8.54 6.78 2.69
CA GLU A 64 -7.83 5.77 3.45
C GLU A 64 -6.32 6.04 3.42
N ARG A 65 -5.68 5.88 4.57
CA ARG A 65 -4.23 6.02 4.68
C ARG A 65 -3.55 4.67 4.50
N GLN A 66 -2.76 4.53 3.45
CA GLN A 66 -1.91 3.35 3.22
C GLN A 66 -0.45 3.68 3.51
N VAL A 67 0.29 2.69 4.03
CA VAL A 67 1.71 2.83 4.37
C VAL A 67 2.54 1.89 3.52
N PHE A 68 3.38 2.46 2.68
CA PHE A 68 4.29 1.73 1.80
C PHE A 68 5.66 1.62 2.47
N TYR A 69 6.19 0.41 2.63
CA TYR A 69 7.51 0.16 3.19
C TYR A 69 8.62 0.11 2.13
N SER A 70 8.25 0.01 0.89
CA SER A 70 9.11 0.07 -0.30
C SER A 70 8.27 0.38 -1.53
N PRO A 71 8.87 0.80 -2.65
CA PRO A 71 8.14 0.92 -3.90
C PRO A 71 7.55 -0.42 -4.33
N PRO A 72 6.30 -0.44 -4.83
CA PRO A 72 5.70 -1.66 -5.38
C PRO A 72 6.55 -2.27 -6.50
N LYS A 73 6.54 -3.60 -6.60
CA LYS A 73 7.34 -4.36 -7.58
C LYS A 73 6.51 -5.24 -8.50
N ARG A 74 5.28 -5.56 -8.12
CA ARG A 74 4.39 -6.48 -8.84
C ARG A 74 3.02 -5.84 -8.99
N VAL A 75 2.87 -5.06 -10.04
CA VAL A 75 1.75 -4.16 -10.25
C VAL A 75 0.74 -4.79 -11.20
N VAL A 76 -0.52 -4.76 -10.83
CA VAL A 76 -1.65 -4.96 -11.73
C VAL A 76 -2.24 -3.59 -12.05
N ALA A 77 -2.28 -3.22 -13.31
CA ALA A 77 -2.81 -1.95 -13.79
C ALA A 77 -4.08 -2.19 -14.61
N VAL A 78 -5.17 -1.54 -14.21
CA VAL A 78 -6.49 -1.69 -14.85
C VAL A 78 -6.90 -0.35 -15.46
N TRP A 79 -7.31 -0.39 -16.70
CA TRP A 79 -7.66 0.73 -17.57
C TRP A 79 -6.44 1.50 -18.11
N GLN A 80 -6.64 2.08 -19.26
CA GLN A 80 -5.59 2.76 -20.02
C GLN A 80 -4.88 3.85 -19.21
N ASN A 81 -5.62 4.69 -18.48
CA ASN A 81 -5.02 5.78 -17.71
C ASN A 81 -4.06 5.28 -16.63
N SER A 82 -4.43 4.23 -15.89
CA SER A 82 -3.55 3.65 -14.86
C SER A 82 -2.28 3.04 -15.49
N ILE A 83 -2.43 2.37 -16.63
CA ILE A 83 -1.31 1.80 -17.38
C ILE A 83 -0.39 2.91 -17.88
N GLU A 84 -0.93 3.90 -18.60
CA GLU A 84 -0.12 4.98 -19.19
C GLU A 84 0.55 5.85 -18.13
N THR A 85 -0.09 6.12 -16.99
CA THR A 85 0.54 6.83 -15.88
C THR A 85 1.77 6.10 -15.37
N LEU A 86 1.69 4.78 -15.17
CA LEU A 86 2.82 3.98 -14.72
C LEU A 86 3.94 3.89 -15.77
N LEU A 87 3.57 3.79 -17.05
CA LEU A 87 4.54 3.83 -18.15
C LEU A 87 5.23 5.18 -18.23
N ALA A 88 4.49 6.28 -18.13
CA ALA A 88 5.01 7.64 -18.12
C ALA A 88 5.99 7.89 -16.95
N LEU A 89 5.73 7.28 -15.80
CA LEU A 89 6.62 7.32 -14.63
C LEU A 89 7.87 6.43 -14.80
N GLY A 90 7.96 5.64 -15.88
CA GLY A 90 9.10 4.76 -16.14
C GLY A 90 9.15 3.56 -15.21
N VAL A 91 8.00 2.99 -14.84
CA VAL A 91 7.88 1.79 -13.99
C VAL A 91 7.14 0.65 -14.70
N GLY A 92 7.14 0.66 -16.03
CA GLY A 92 6.52 -0.37 -16.85
C GLY A 92 7.03 -1.78 -16.58
N ASP A 93 8.32 -1.91 -16.24
CA ASP A 93 8.97 -3.16 -15.85
C ASP A 93 8.38 -3.82 -14.58
N ARG A 94 7.62 -3.07 -13.80
CA ARG A 94 6.92 -3.56 -12.60
C ARG A 94 5.50 -4.03 -12.89
N ILE A 95 4.94 -3.71 -14.05
CA ILE A 95 3.58 -4.11 -14.43
C ILE A 95 3.61 -5.57 -14.85
N ILE A 96 2.98 -6.43 -14.05
CA ILE A 96 2.87 -7.87 -14.33
C ILE A 96 1.59 -8.20 -15.12
N ALA A 97 0.56 -7.35 -15.02
CA ALA A 97 -0.66 -7.46 -15.80
C ALA A 97 -1.25 -6.08 -16.09
N GLY A 98 -1.63 -5.86 -17.36
CA GLY A 98 -2.35 -4.70 -17.86
C GLY A 98 -3.70 -5.12 -18.42
N MET A 99 -4.79 -4.49 -17.96
CA MET A 99 -6.15 -4.86 -18.35
C MET A 99 -6.95 -3.65 -18.81
N GLY A 100 -7.99 -3.90 -19.64
CA GLY A 100 -8.91 -2.87 -20.10
C GLY A 100 -8.46 -2.10 -21.33
N VAL A 101 -7.37 -2.51 -21.98
CA VAL A 101 -6.90 -1.94 -23.26
C VAL A 101 -7.04 -2.99 -24.36
N PRO A 102 -7.81 -2.69 -25.40
CA PRO A 102 -8.10 -3.69 -26.46
C PRO A 102 -6.90 -4.00 -27.36
N ASP A 103 -5.98 -3.04 -27.57
CA ASP A 103 -4.85 -3.19 -28.46
C ASP A 103 -3.80 -2.11 -28.13
N GLY A 104 -2.52 -2.42 -28.25
CA GLY A 104 -1.41 -1.49 -28.02
C GLY A 104 -1.44 -0.21 -28.86
N LYS A 105 -2.16 -0.22 -30.00
CA LYS A 105 -2.35 1.00 -30.81
C LYS A 105 -3.12 2.12 -30.08
N TYR A 106 -3.90 1.80 -29.04
CA TYR A 106 -4.60 2.78 -28.22
C TYR A 106 -3.69 3.41 -27.14
N ILE A 107 -2.53 2.82 -26.89
CA ILE A 107 -1.50 3.38 -26.03
C ILE A 107 -0.71 4.45 -26.81
N ARG A 108 -0.37 5.54 -26.15
CA ARG A 108 0.46 6.60 -26.73
C ARG A 108 1.73 6.00 -27.32
N GLU A 109 2.15 6.50 -28.46
CA GLU A 109 3.24 5.93 -29.25
C GLU A 109 4.54 5.80 -28.46
N GLU A 110 4.85 6.80 -27.64
CA GLU A 110 6.04 6.82 -26.79
C GLU A 110 6.08 5.71 -25.74
N TYR A 111 4.91 5.17 -25.32
CA TYR A 111 4.82 4.12 -24.29
C TYR A 111 4.49 2.74 -24.87
N ARG A 112 4.28 2.65 -26.18
CA ARG A 112 3.81 1.41 -26.81
C ARG A 112 4.78 0.26 -26.64
N ALA A 113 6.09 0.52 -26.77
CA ALA A 113 7.11 -0.51 -26.59
C ALA A 113 7.10 -1.10 -25.19
N ASP A 114 7.00 -0.24 -24.17
CA ASP A 114 6.95 -0.66 -22.77
C ASP A 114 5.62 -1.38 -22.46
N TYR A 115 4.51 -0.93 -23.05
CA TYR A 115 3.24 -1.63 -22.96
C TYR A 115 3.30 -3.04 -23.54
N GLU A 116 3.92 -3.20 -24.72
CA GLU A 116 4.07 -4.52 -25.34
C GLU A 116 4.93 -5.48 -24.53
N ALA A 117 5.86 -4.95 -23.73
CA ALA A 117 6.70 -5.71 -22.82
C ALA A 117 5.95 -6.22 -21.57
N ILE A 118 4.74 -5.74 -21.29
CA ILE A 118 3.93 -6.22 -20.15
C ILE A 118 3.64 -7.72 -20.34
N PRO A 119 3.97 -8.59 -19.35
CA PRO A 119 3.88 -10.04 -19.50
C PRO A 119 2.47 -10.55 -19.81
N TYR A 120 1.46 -9.97 -19.15
CA TYR A 120 0.07 -10.32 -19.36
C TYR A 120 -0.76 -9.09 -19.75
N LYS A 121 -1.53 -9.20 -20.85
CA LYS A 121 -2.44 -8.16 -21.33
C LYS A 121 -3.80 -8.75 -21.66
N SER A 122 -4.87 -8.07 -21.26
CA SER A 122 -6.24 -8.50 -21.56
C SER A 122 -7.16 -7.29 -21.67
N LEU A 123 -8.12 -7.36 -22.60
CA LEU A 123 -9.22 -6.39 -22.63
C LEU A 123 -10.14 -6.58 -21.43
N GLU A 124 -10.42 -7.83 -21.08
CA GLU A 124 -11.30 -8.15 -19.96
C GLU A 124 -10.50 -8.25 -18.64
N ASN A 125 -11.18 -7.97 -17.55
CA ASN A 125 -10.58 -8.18 -16.24
C ASN A 125 -10.39 -9.67 -15.98
N LEU A 126 -9.25 -10.01 -15.38
CA LEU A 126 -9.05 -11.32 -14.80
C LEU A 126 -9.93 -11.49 -13.56
N ASP A 127 -10.26 -12.75 -13.27
CA ASP A 127 -10.89 -13.08 -12.00
C ASP A 127 -9.92 -12.88 -10.82
N THR A 128 -10.50 -12.72 -9.62
CA THR A 128 -9.77 -12.46 -8.38
C THR A 128 -8.74 -13.54 -8.08
N GLU A 129 -9.07 -14.82 -8.32
CA GLU A 129 -8.20 -15.96 -8.04
C GLU A 129 -6.95 -15.93 -8.92
N THR A 130 -7.13 -15.64 -10.20
CA THR A 130 -6.00 -15.49 -11.15
C THR A 130 -5.08 -14.35 -10.72
N ILE A 131 -5.63 -13.18 -10.35
CA ILE A 131 -4.83 -12.06 -9.83
C ILE A 131 -4.09 -12.45 -8.55
N MET A 132 -4.75 -13.14 -7.61
CA MET A 132 -4.10 -13.63 -6.38
C MET A 132 -2.93 -14.59 -6.68
N MET A 133 -3.09 -15.48 -7.68
CA MET A 133 -2.01 -16.37 -8.11
C MET A 133 -0.81 -15.61 -8.70
N MET A 134 -1.02 -14.46 -9.30
CA MET A 134 0.04 -13.58 -9.78
C MET A 134 0.81 -12.90 -8.64
N ARG A 135 0.30 -12.92 -7.40
CA ARG A 135 0.91 -12.32 -6.20
C ARG A 135 1.30 -10.86 -6.42
N PRO A 136 0.37 -9.97 -6.76
CA PRO A 136 0.66 -8.55 -6.84
C PRO A 136 0.95 -8.01 -5.44
N ASP A 137 1.69 -6.90 -5.38
CA ASP A 137 1.83 -6.07 -4.19
C ASP A 137 1.12 -4.71 -4.34
N PHE A 138 0.61 -4.43 -5.55
CA PHE A 138 -0.13 -3.21 -5.83
C PHE A 138 -1.12 -3.41 -6.98
N ILE A 139 -2.32 -2.83 -6.85
CA ILE A 139 -3.35 -2.80 -7.88
C ILE A 139 -3.81 -1.35 -8.08
N ALA A 140 -3.66 -0.83 -9.30
CA ALA A 140 -4.18 0.47 -9.69
C ALA A 140 -5.35 0.33 -10.66
N GLY A 141 -6.39 1.15 -10.47
CA GLY A 141 -7.54 1.12 -11.37
C GLY A 141 -8.58 2.18 -11.04
N TRP A 142 -9.74 2.03 -11.62
CA TRP A 142 -10.89 2.86 -11.34
C TRP A 142 -11.71 2.30 -10.18
N SER A 143 -12.61 3.11 -9.61
CA SER A 143 -13.55 2.64 -8.58
C SER A 143 -14.37 1.42 -9.03
N SER A 144 -14.74 1.36 -10.31
CA SER A 144 -15.43 0.21 -10.90
C SER A 144 -14.63 -1.09 -10.89
N THR A 145 -13.32 -1.02 -10.79
CA THR A 145 -12.42 -2.17 -10.66
C THR A 145 -12.59 -2.86 -9.30
N PHE A 146 -12.77 -2.06 -8.24
CA PHE A 146 -12.80 -2.53 -6.86
C PHE A 146 -14.22 -2.79 -6.37
N THR A 147 -14.93 -3.66 -7.08
CA THR A 147 -16.28 -4.12 -6.74
C THR A 147 -16.30 -5.64 -6.62
N ASP A 148 -17.29 -6.18 -5.91
CA ASP A 148 -17.44 -7.65 -5.73
C ASP A 148 -17.59 -8.40 -7.06
N LYS A 149 -18.05 -7.71 -8.10
CA LYS A 149 -18.27 -8.30 -9.43
C LYS A 149 -17.01 -8.33 -10.29
N VAL A 150 -15.97 -7.57 -9.92
CA VAL A 150 -14.74 -7.43 -10.71
C VAL A 150 -13.55 -7.95 -9.91
N LEU A 151 -12.88 -7.12 -9.15
CA LEU A 151 -11.68 -7.51 -8.40
C LEU A 151 -11.85 -7.37 -6.88
N ARG A 152 -13.05 -7.52 -6.34
CA ARG A 152 -13.32 -7.32 -4.92
C ARG A 152 -13.04 -5.89 -4.43
N SER A 153 -13.33 -5.63 -3.18
CA SER A 153 -13.10 -4.31 -2.57
C SER A 153 -11.63 -4.03 -2.28
N THR A 154 -11.29 -2.78 -2.04
CA THR A 154 -9.94 -2.37 -1.61
C THR A 154 -9.54 -3.02 -0.30
N GLU A 155 -10.47 -3.14 0.65
CA GLU A 155 -10.25 -3.79 1.95
C GLU A 155 -9.84 -5.24 1.78
N PHE A 156 -10.49 -5.97 0.85
CA PHE A 156 -10.14 -7.36 0.54
C PHE A 156 -8.66 -7.51 0.17
N TRP A 157 -8.11 -6.60 -0.62
CA TRP A 157 -6.71 -6.61 -1.04
C TRP A 157 -5.77 -6.12 0.05
N ASN A 158 -6.13 -5.01 0.71
CA ASN A 158 -5.31 -4.40 1.77
C ASN A 158 -5.10 -5.37 2.95
N GLU A 159 -6.14 -6.12 3.37
CA GLU A 159 -6.04 -7.18 4.38
C GLU A 159 -5.07 -8.31 4.00
N ARG A 160 -4.78 -8.45 2.71
CA ARG A 160 -3.84 -9.46 2.17
C ARG A 160 -2.46 -8.88 1.87
N GLY A 161 -2.22 -7.63 2.29
CA GLY A 161 -0.95 -6.95 2.07
C GLY A 161 -0.74 -6.46 0.64
N VAL A 162 -1.80 -6.37 -0.16
CA VAL A 162 -1.79 -5.80 -1.50
C VAL A 162 -2.35 -4.39 -1.43
N HIS A 163 -1.52 -3.39 -1.71
CA HIS A 163 -1.96 -2.00 -1.75
C HIS A 163 -2.84 -1.72 -2.96
N THR A 164 -3.76 -0.78 -2.81
CA THR A 164 -4.69 -0.40 -3.88
C THR A 164 -4.65 1.09 -4.15
N TYR A 165 -4.93 1.48 -5.39
CA TYR A 165 -5.05 2.87 -5.79
C TYR A 165 -6.24 3.06 -6.73
N ILE A 166 -7.17 3.91 -6.32
CA ILE A 166 -8.31 4.31 -7.13
C ILE A 166 -8.02 5.70 -7.71
N SER A 167 -8.08 5.82 -9.05
CA SER A 167 -7.97 7.12 -9.72
C SER A 167 -9.07 8.07 -9.26
N GLN A 168 -8.70 9.29 -8.87
CA GLN A 168 -9.62 10.28 -8.30
C GLN A 168 -10.75 10.66 -9.27
N ASN A 169 -10.46 10.71 -10.57
CA ASN A 169 -11.48 10.99 -11.58
C ASN A 169 -12.49 9.85 -11.79
N SER A 170 -12.25 8.69 -11.20
CA SER A 170 -13.18 7.56 -11.24
C SER A 170 -14.09 7.45 -10.02
N ASP A 171 -13.88 8.29 -9.00
CA ASP A 171 -14.69 8.30 -7.79
C ASP A 171 -16.15 8.69 -8.12
N PRO A 172 -17.13 7.83 -7.87
CA PRO A 172 -18.53 8.13 -8.15
C PRO A 172 -19.09 9.24 -7.25
N ALA A 173 -18.49 9.48 -6.07
CA ALA A 173 -18.85 10.58 -5.18
C ALA A 173 -18.33 11.93 -5.70
N ASN A 174 -17.21 11.92 -6.42
CA ASN A 174 -16.62 13.10 -7.03
C ASN A 174 -17.17 13.30 -8.45
N ARG A 175 -18.21 14.11 -8.58
CA ARG A 175 -18.79 14.43 -9.90
C ARG A 175 -17.93 15.38 -10.74
N ASN A 176 -16.92 15.99 -10.16
CA ASN A 176 -16.03 16.92 -10.83
C ASN A 176 -14.77 16.21 -11.30
N ARG A 177 -14.78 15.72 -12.52
CA ARG A 177 -13.58 15.25 -13.20
C ARG A 177 -12.77 16.45 -13.63
N THR A 178 -11.57 16.59 -13.11
CA THR A 178 -10.70 17.73 -13.37
C THR A 178 -9.30 17.26 -13.73
N ILE A 179 -8.54 18.16 -14.37
CA ILE A 179 -7.13 17.88 -14.67
C ILE A 179 -6.28 17.87 -13.39
N GLU A 180 -6.67 18.63 -12.37
CA GLU A 180 -6.00 18.64 -11.07
C GLU A 180 -6.04 17.25 -10.41
N ASN A 181 -7.16 16.54 -10.54
CA ASN A 181 -7.24 15.15 -10.05
C ASN A 181 -6.25 14.21 -10.76
N GLU A 182 -6.05 14.40 -12.08
CA GLU A 182 -5.03 13.63 -12.83
C GLU A 182 -3.62 14.00 -12.36
N TYR A 183 -3.35 15.29 -12.12
CA TYR A 183 -2.06 15.72 -11.58
C TYR A 183 -1.81 15.13 -10.19
N ASP A 184 -2.81 15.12 -9.33
CA ASP A 184 -2.72 14.52 -8.00
C ASP A 184 -2.46 13.01 -8.09
N ASP A 185 -3.12 12.30 -9.02
CA ASP A 185 -2.89 10.88 -9.27
C ASP A 185 -1.44 10.63 -9.73
N ILE A 186 -0.93 11.42 -10.69
CA ILE A 186 0.46 11.33 -11.17
C ILE A 186 1.45 11.58 -10.03
N LEU A 187 1.24 12.64 -9.24
CA LEU A 187 2.13 13.00 -8.12
C LEU A 187 2.11 11.94 -7.01
N ASN A 188 0.94 11.39 -6.68
CA ASN A 188 0.82 10.34 -5.68
C ASN A 188 1.48 9.04 -6.14
N MET A 189 1.26 8.64 -7.40
CA MET A 189 1.97 7.50 -8.00
C MET A 189 3.48 7.75 -8.02
N GLY A 190 3.92 8.96 -8.36
CA GLY A 190 5.34 9.35 -8.29
C GLY A 190 5.93 9.11 -6.90
N LYS A 191 5.24 9.51 -5.84
CA LYS A 191 5.65 9.25 -4.44
C LYS A 191 5.70 7.75 -4.14
N ILE A 192 4.65 7.01 -4.49
CA ILE A 192 4.52 5.56 -4.22
C ILE A 192 5.63 4.76 -4.92
N PHE A 193 6.02 5.17 -6.12
CA PHE A 193 6.99 4.44 -6.94
C PHE A 193 8.42 4.97 -6.90
N ASP A 194 8.70 5.99 -6.08
CA ASP A 194 10.02 6.66 -6.02
C ASP A 194 10.40 7.31 -7.37
N ARG A 195 9.46 8.10 -7.91
CA ARG A 195 9.55 8.78 -9.21
C ARG A 195 9.02 10.22 -9.16
N GLU A 196 9.20 10.93 -8.01
CA GLU A 196 8.64 12.28 -7.83
C GLU A 196 9.16 13.27 -8.86
N GLU A 197 10.46 13.27 -9.13
CA GLU A 197 11.05 14.19 -10.12
C GLU A 197 10.41 13.98 -11.50
N LYS A 198 10.17 12.71 -11.87
CA LYS A 198 9.50 12.38 -13.13
C LYS A 198 8.02 12.81 -13.10
N ALA A 199 7.33 12.57 -12.00
CA ALA A 199 5.93 12.98 -11.81
C ALA A 199 5.77 14.50 -11.88
N GLU A 200 6.66 15.24 -11.21
CA GLU A 200 6.66 16.72 -11.27
C GLU A 200 6.96 17.26 -12.67
N SER A 201 7.80 16.58 -13.45
CA SER A 201 8.04 16.95 -14.85
C SER A 201 6.78 16.76 -15.69
N LEU A 202 6.10 15.62 -15.54
CA LEU A 202 4.89 15.28 -16.29
C LEU A 202 3.74 16.27 -16.07
N VAL A 203 3.57 16.79 -14.85
CA VAL A 203 2.49 17.76 -14.55
C VAL A 203 2.86 19.20 -14.92
N LYS A 204 4.10 19.48 -15.34
CA LYS A 204 4.55 20.81 -15.82
C LYS A 204 4.51 20.92 -17.34
N GLU A 205 4.44 19.83 -18.06
CA GLU A 205 4.32 19.75 -19.52
C GLU A 205 2.89 20.09 -19.97
#